data_292205362a95282cef492688cf533ea4
#
_entry.id   292205362a95282cef492688cf533ea4
#
_cell.length_a   1.000
_cell.length_b   1.000
_cell.length_c   1.000
_cell.angle_alpha   90.00
_cell.angle_beta   90.00
_cell.angle_gamma   90.00
#
_symmetry.space_group_name_H-M   'P 1'
#
loop_
_entity.id
_entity.type
_entity.pdbx_description
1 polymer ?
#
loop_
_entity_poly.entity_id
_entity_poly.type
_entity_poly.pdbx_seq_one_letter_code
_entity_poly.pdbx_strand_id
1 'polypeptide(L)'
;MDCVGEVIDIRSRKSGDELLLVIRDALVAKGSISRDIDSLTVSVELWRKAARGAGRSLKRPVRTVITDRVVHAVLAAWPRDDHERRIQQAALRAAMNAASQYS
;
A
#
# COMPACT_ATOMS: atom_id res chain seq x y z
N MET A 1 -3.87 -35.82 -7.23
CA MET A 1 -2.74 -35.67 -6.31
C MET A 1 -1.91 -34.47 -6.61
N ASP A 2 -1.52 -34.33 -7.86
CA ASP A 2 -0.78 -33.16 -8.31
C ASP A 2 -1.57 -31.87 -8.13
N CYS A 3 -2.88 -31.99 -8.17
CA CYS A 3 -3.77 -30.84 -7.97
C CYS A 3 -3.58 -30.19 -6.60
N VAL A 4 -3.21 -30.97 -5.58
CA VAL A 4 -3.02 -30.43 -4.23
C VAL A 4 -1.81 -29.50 -4.21
N GLY A 5 -0.71 -29.89 -4.85
CA GLY A 5 0.48 -29.07 -4.93
C GLY A 5 0.22 -27.80 -5.72
N GLU A 6 -0.50 -27.94 -6.84
CA GLU A 6 -0.86 -26.79 -7.66
C GLU A 6 -1.75 -25.79 -6.91
N VAL A 7 -2.69 -26.31 -6.12
CA VAL A 7 -3.57 -25.45 -5.31
C VAL A 7 -2.76 -24.65 -4.29
N ILE A 8 -1.77 -25.27 -3.66
CA ILE A 8 -0.92 -24.58 -2.70
C ILE A 8 -0.10 -23.48 -3.39
N ASP A 9 0.48 -23.80 -4.55
CA ASP A 9 1.25 -22.82 -5.32
C ASP A 9 0.39 -21.65 -5.78
N ILE A 10 -0.82 -21.94 -6.23
CA ILE A 10 -1.78 -20.92 -6.65
C ILE A 10 -2.11 -20.01 -5.48
N ARG A 11 -2.29 -20.56 -4.28
CA ARG A 11 -2.56 -19.76 -3.08
C ARG A 11 -1.41 -18.83 -2.75
N SER A 12 -0.17 -19.29 -2.87
CA SER A 12 0.99 -18.46 -2.63
C SER A 12 1.08 -17.31 -3.61
N ARG A 13 0.85 -17.60 -4.89
CA ARG A 13 0.83 -16.58 -5.93
C ARG A 13 -0.32 -15.61 -5.72
N LYS A 14 -1.48 -16.15 -5.38
CA LYS A 14 -2.67 -15.35 -5.16
C LYS A 14 -2.48 -14.38 -4.00
N SER A 15 -1.84 -14.83 -2.92
CA SER A 15 -1.54 -13.97 -1.78
C SER A 15 -0.65 -12.79 -2.17
N GLY A 16 0.38 -13.05 -2.97
CA GLY A 16 1.27 -12.00 -3.45
C GLY A 16 0.56 -11.04 -4.38
N ASP A 17 -0.23 -11.57 -5.30
CA ASP A 17 -1.00 -10.75 -6.25
C ASP A 17 -2.07 -9.94 -5.53
N GLU A 18 -2.76 -10.53 -4.58
CA GLU A 18 -3.77 -9.82 -3.79
C GLU A 18 -3.13 -8.68 -3.00
N LEU A 19 -1.99 -8.93 -2.39
CA LEU A 19 -1.26 -7.92 -1.63
C LEU A 19 -0.86 -6.76 -2.53
N LEU A 20 -0.33 -7.07 -3.72
CA LEU A 20 0.05 -6.06 -4.71
C LEU A 20 -1.16 -5.21 -5.11
N LEU A 21 -2.31 -5.85 -5.36
CA LEU A 21 -3.52 -5.14 -5.74
C LEU A 21 -4.04 -4.26 -4.62
N VAL A 22 -4.01 -4.72 -3.39
CA VAL A 22 -4.43 -3.92 -2.23
C VAL A 22 -3.55 -2.69 -2.08
N ILE A 23 -2.23 -2.88 -2.18
CA ILE A 23 -1.28 -1.77 -2.09
C ILE A 23 -1.48 -0.81 -3.25
N ARG A 24 -1.63 -1.33 -4.46
CA ARG A 24 -1.86 -0.51 -5.65
C ARG A 24 -3.11 0.34 -5.51
N ASP A 25 -4.21 -0.26 -5.08
CA ASP A 25 -5.48 0.45 -4.93
C ASP A 25 -5.36 1.56 -3.88
N ALA A 26 -4.67 1.30 -2.78
CA ALA A 26 -4.44 2.31 -1.75
C ALA A 26 -3.57 3.45 -2.27
N LEU A 27 -2.52 3.13 -3.03
CA LEU A 27 -1.64 4.15 -3.61
C LEU A 27 -2.39 5.03 -4.61
N VAL A 28 -3.27 4.44 -5.42
CA VAL A 28 -4.09 5.21 -6.36
C VAL A 28 -5.08 6.10 -5.61
N ALA A 29 -5.67 5.58 -4.54
CA ALA A 29 -6.71 6.30 -3.80
C ALA A 29 -6.16 7.39 -2.89
N LYS A 30 -5.00 7.15 -2.27
CA LYS A 30 -4.47 8.02 -1.20
C LYS A 30 -3.02 8.45 -1.40
N GLY A 31 -2.31 7.84 -2.32
CA GLY A 31 -0.89 8.11 -2.52
C GLY A 31 0.03 7.42 -1.53
N SER A 32 -0.51 6.74 -0.54
CA SER A 32 0.29 6.05 0.47
C SER A 32 -0.51 4.94 1.14
N ILE A 33 0.22 4.02 1.74
CA ILE A 33 -0.36 2.96 2.56
C ILE A 33 0.60 2.66 3.70
N SER A 34 0.05 2.41 4.88
CA SER A 34 0.83 2.06 6.07
C SER A 34 0.24 0.82 6.72
N ARG A 35 1.09 -0.01 7.29
CA ARG A 35 0.66 -1.21 8.00
C ARG A 35 1.57 -1.46 9.19
N ASP A 36 0.98 -1.91 10.30
CA ASP A 36 1.75 -2.41 11.43
C ASP A 36 2.49 -3.68 11.04
N ILE A 37 3.77 -3.73 11.33
CA ILE A 37 4.59 -4.90 11.02
C ILE A 37 4.05 -6.12 11.76
N ASP A 38 3.60 -5.95 13.00
CA ASP A 38 3.06 -7.05 13.80
C ASP A 38 1.76 -7.62 13.24
N SER A 39 1.01 -6.83 12.48
CA SER A 39 -0.25 -7.29 11.88
C SER A 39 -0.08 -7.86 10.48
N LEU A 40 1.14 -7.82 9.93
CA LEU A 40 1.39 -8.37 8.60
C LEU A 40 1.31 -9.90 8.63
N THR A 41 0.64 -10.47 7.63
CA THR A 41 0.60 -11.91 7.43
C THR A 41 1.78 -12.41 6.60
N VAL A 42 2.59 -11.50 6.10
CA VAL A 42 3.78 -11.77 5.29
C VAL A 42 4.97 -11.04 5.90
N SER A 43 6.19 -11.37 5.45
CA SER A 43 7.37 -10.67 5.91
C SER A 43 7.38 -9.22 5.41
N VAL A 44 8.07 -8.35 6.13
CA VAL A 44 8.23 -6.95 5.73
C VAL A 44 8.88 -6.85 4.35
N GLU A 45 9.85 -7.70 4.08
CA GLU A 45 10.54 -7.72 2.79
C GLU A 45 9.59 -8.05 1.66
N LEU A 46 8.72 -9.04 1.85
CA LEU A 46 7.74 -9.42 0.85
C LEU A 46 6.73 -8.29 0.63
N TRP A 47 6.31 -7.65 1.71
CA TRP A 47 5.39 -6.51 1.64
C TRP A 47 6.02 -5.34 0.86
N ARG A 48 7.30 -5.03 1.14
CA ARG A 48 8.02 -3.97 0.43
C ARG A 48 8.20 -4.32 -1.04
N LYS A 49 8.47 -5.58 -1.34
CA LYS A 49 8.58 -6.06 -2.73
C LYS A 49 7.25 -5.88 -3.46
N ALA A 50 6.14 -6.22 -2.81
CA ALA A 50 4.80 -6.03 -3.37
C ALA A 50 4.52 -4.55 -3.61
N ALA A 51 4.93 -3.68 -2.69
CA ALA A 51 4.75 -2.23 -2.84
C ALA A 51 5.53 -1.70 -4.05
N ARG A 52 6.77 -2.14 -4.23
CA ARG A 52 7.55 -1.76 -5.41
C ARG A 52 6.94 -2.30 -6.69
N GLY A 53 6.40 -3.52 -6.64
CA GLY A 53 5.68 -4.11 -7.77
C GLY A 53 4.43 -3.31 -8.14
N ALA A 54 3.70 -2.84 -7.13
CA ALA A 54 2.55 -1.98 -7.34
C ALA A 54 2.97 -0.68 -8.03
N GLY A 55 4.07 -0.08 -7.61
CA GLY A 55 4.62 1.12 -8.24
C GLY A 55 4.95 0.89 -9.69
N ARG A 56 5.59 -0.24 -10.00
CA ARG A 56 5.89 -0.60 -11.40
C ARG A 56 4.62 -0.77 -12.22
N SER A 57 3.60 -1.37 -11.63
CA SER A 57 2.30 -1.53 -12.28
C SER A 57 1.67 -0.18 -12.62
N LEU A 58 1.86 0.81 -11.77
CA LEU A 58 1.36 2.17 -11.96
C LEU A 58 2.32 3.04 -12.77
N LYS A 59 3.49 2.51 -13.11
CA LYS A 59 4.57 3.26 -13.79
C LYS A 59 5.00 4.49 -13.00
N ARG A 60 5.02 4.37 -11.67
CA ARG A 60 5.38 5.46 -10.76
C ARG A 60 6.30 4.89 -9.67
N PRO A 61 7.35 5.62 -9.29
CA PRO A 61 8.24 5.13 -8.23
C PRO A 61 7.52 5.13 -6.88
N VAL A 62 7.84 4.12 -6.07
CA VAL A 62 7.31 3.97 -4.72
C VAL A 62 8.48 3.95 -3.75
N ARG A 63 8.36 4.71 -2.67
CA ARG A 63 9.31 4.68 -1.57
C ARG A 63 8.72 3.88 -0.43
N THR A 64 9.54 3.05 0.19
CA THR A 64 9.13 2.32 1.40
C THR A 64 10.00 2.77 2.55
N VAL A 65 9.36 3.00 3.70
CA VAL A 65 10.04 3.46 4.91
C VAL A 65 9.51 2.64 6.08
N ILE A 66 10.38 2.31 7.01
CA ILE A 66 10.00 1.65 8.25
C ILE A 66 10.23 2.64 9.38
N THR A 67 9.19 2.92 10.14
CA THR A 67 9.24 3.81 11.30
C THR A 67 8.65 3.06 12.49
N ASP A 68 9.45 2.86 13.54
CA ASP A 68 9.06 2.05 14.67
C ASP A 68 8.60 0.66 14.21
N ARG A 69 7.32 0.34 14.37
CA ARG A 69 6.75 -0.93 13.97
C ARG A 69 5.77 -0.79 12.82
N VAL A 70 5.93 0.27 12.04
CA VAL A 70 5.03 0.56 10.92
C VAL A 70 5.84 0.61 9.65
N VAL A 71 5.39 -0.09 8.63
CA VAL A 71 5.96 -0.01 7.28
C VAL A 71 5.04 0.86 6.43
N HIS A 72 5.66 1.77 5.68
CA HIS A 72 4.97 2.72 4.82
C HIS A 72 5.39 2.54 3.38
N ALA A 73 4.44 2.70 2.46
CA ALA A 73 4.74 2.81 1.04
C ALA A 73 4.10 4.10 0.53
N VAL A 74 4.87 4.91 -0.16
CA VAL A 74 4.43 6.23 -0.62
C VAL A 74 4.80 6.40 -2.08
N LEU A 75 3.87 6.92 -2.89
CA LEU A 75 4.18 7.32 -4.25
C LEU A 75 5.07 8.56 -4.23
N ALA A 76 6.24 8.47 -4.85
CA ALA A 76 7.22 9.55 -4.82
C ALA A 76 6.75 10.81 -5.52
N ALA A 77 5.89 10.69 -6.52
CA ALA A 77 5.39 11.81 -7.29
C ALA A 77 3.94 12.19 -6.93
N TRP A 78 3.52 11.93 -5.71
CA TRP A 78 2.17 12.27 -5.25
C TRP A 78 2.15 13.65 -4.58
N PRO A 79 1.19 14.54 -4.84
CA PRO A 79 0.19 14.46 -5.93
C PRO A 79 0.79 14.86 -7.26
N ARG A 80 0.36 14.21 -8.33
CA ARG A 80 0.91 14.44 -9.66
C ARG A 80 0.05 15.39 -10.50
N ASP A 81 -1.27 15.33 -10.33
CA ASP A 81 -2.22 16.13 -11.10
C ASP A 81 -3.29 16.74 -10.19
N ASP A 82 -4.21 17.47 -10.77
CA ASP A 82 -5.26 18.15 -10.01
C ASP A 82 -6.20 17.19 -9.32
N HIS A 83 -6.46 16.04 -9.92
CA HIS A 83 -7.30 15.02 -9.31
C HIS A 83 -6.66 14.52 -8.02
N GLU A 84 -5.37 14.20 -8.06
CA GLU A 84 -4.63 13.73 -6.89
C GLU A 84 -4.50 14.82 -5.83
N ARG A 85 -4.35 16.07 -6.25
CA ARG A 85 -4.31 17.20 -5.32
C ARG A 85 -5.62 17.34 -4.56
N ARG A 86 -6.74 17.14 -5.24
CA ARG A 86 -8.06 17.17 -4.59
C ARG A 86 -8.20 16.08 -3.55
N ILE A 87 -7.72 14.87 -3.87
CA ILE A 87 -7.72 13.75 -2.93
C ILE A 87 -6.88 14.10 -1.72
N GLN A 88 -5.69 14.64 -1.93
CA GLN A 88 -4.79 15.03 -0.84
C GLN A 88 -5.42 16.11 0.02
N GLN A 89 -6.01 17.12 -0.58
CA GLN A 89 -6.66 18.21 0.15
C GLN A 89 -7.83 17.70 0.98
N ALA A 90 -8.64 16.79 0.42
CA ALA A 90 -9.75 16.20 1.13
C ALA A 90 -9.26 15.38 2.34
N ALA A 91 -8.18 14.63 2.17
CA ALA A 91 -7.60 13.83 3.24
C ALA A 91 -7.04 14.73 4.35
N LEU A 92 -6.35 15.81 3.98
CA LEU A 92 -5.84 16.78 4.94
C LEU A 92 -6.97 17.46 5.70
N ARG A 93 -8.02 17.86 5.00
CA ARG A 93 -9.18 18.48 5.63
C ARG A 93 -9.86 17.56 6.62
N ALA A 94 -10.02 16.28 6.24
CA ALA A 94 -10.61 15.28 7.13
C ALA A 94 -9.74 15.06 8.37
N ALA A 95 -8.41 15.03 8.20
CA ALA A 95 -7.48 14.88 9.31
C ALA A 95 -7.54 16.09 10.25
N MET A 96 -7.63 17.29 9.70
CA MET A 96 -7.74 18.51 10.48
C MET A 96 -9.05 18.56 11.26
N ASN A 97 -10.16 18.14 10.65
CA ASN A 97 -11.45 18.08 11.33
C ASN A 97 -11.44 17.06 12.45
N ALA A 98 -10.82 15.90 12.23
CA ALA A 98 -10.69 14.89 13.28
C ALA A 98 -9.84 15.40 14.44
N ALA A 99 -8.75 16.10 14.16
CA ALA A 99 -7.91 16.71 15.19
C ALA A 99 -8.68 17.77 15.99
N SER A 100 -9.50 18.56 15.31
CA SER A 100 -10.32 19.59 15.96
C SER A 100 -11.33 19.00 16.93
N GLN A 101 -11.86 17.83 16.64
CA GLN A 101 -12.83 17.18 17.51
C GLN A 101 -12.21 16.71 18.83
N TYR A 102 -10.92 16.47 18.86
CA TYR A 102 -10.23 16.01 20.05
C TYR A 102 -9.63 17.14 20.90
N SER A 103 -9.61 18.31 20.38
CA SER A 103 -9.15 19.47 21.11
C SER A 103 -10.33 20.26 21.73
#